data_b93dc6eb7803c926f291e389bdf0dfce
#
_entry.id   b93dc6eb7803c926f291e389bdf0dfce
#
_cell.length_a   1.000
_cell.length_b   1.000
_cell.length_c   1.000
_cell.angle_alpha   90.00
_cell.angle_beta   90.00
_cell.angle_gamma   90.00
#
_symmetry.space_group_name_H-M   'P 1'
#
loop_
_entity.id
_entity.type
_entity.pdbx_description
1 polymer ?
#
loop_
_entity_poly.entity_id
_entity_poly.type
_entity_poly.pdbx_seq_one_letter_code
_entity_poly.pdbx_strand_id
1 'polypeptide(L)'
;QERHGKKFASPELYLGTQIRTSQEGKPGMGLVRGVTPSALLVHSNIEIIAGDWPQPNEVMIGRLAATKIGATEQETRIGQSLWLEGREWRISGVFSAAGAVFESEVWCRLDGLQQAMKRQDLSLVALMLEPDAEFQDVDLFCKERLDLELQAVSQIEYFQTLRKDYAPVRMLAWLVAFLIFAAGVFAGLNTMYGAVVGRVRELATLRTLGFQRRAAIISIVQEGTMLAVTASLIASVLALLIVNGSAMRFTMGAFELQIDSVALLYGCGTGLALGILGSLPPALRVLHLPVVDGLKSI
;
A
#
# COMPACT_ATOMS: atom_id res chain seq x y z
N GLN A 1 -25.09 21.97 -11.00
CA GLN A 1 -25.34 21.00 -12.10
C GLN A 1 -26.41 20.02 -11.64
N GLU A 2 -27.54 20.04 -12.29
CA GLU A 2 -28.63 19.08 -12.02
C GLU A 2 -28.85 18.23 -13.29
N ARG A 3 -28.63 16.94 -13.19
CA ARG A 3 -28.99 15.99 -14.24
C ARG A 3 -30.11 15.09 -13.71
N HIS A 4 -31.27 15.10 -14.36
CA HIS A 4 -32.47 14.37 -13.92
C HIS A 4 -32.88 14.68 -12.47
N GLY A 5 -32.77 15.95 -12.02
CA GLY A 5 -33.09 16.37 -10.65
C GLY A 5 -32.09 15.96 -9.57
N LYS A 6 -30.91 15.42 -9.96
CA LYS A 6 -29.83 15.05 -9.04
C LYS A 6 -28.68 16.03 -9.14
N LYS A 7 -28.21 16.55 -8.01
CA LYS A 7 -27.05 17.44 -7.92
C LYS A 7 -25.80 16.60 -7.79
N PHE A 8 -24.85 16.76 -8.73
CA PHE A 8 -23.52 16.14 -8.69
C PHE A 8 -22.53 17.04 -7.93
N ALA A 9 -22.99 17.51 -6.77
CA ALA A 9 -22.20 18.31 -5.84
C ALA A 9 -22.42 17.78 -4.43
N SER A 10 -21.33 17.49 -3.72
CA SER A 10 -21.33 17.03 -2.33
C SER A 10 -20.66 18.07 -1.45
N PRO A 11 -21.41 18.85 -0.67
CA PRO A 11 -20.84 19.65 0.40
C PRO A 11 -20.38 18.74 1.53
N GLU A 12 -19.15 18.93 2.00
CA GLU A 12 -18.52 18.04 2.96
C GLU A 12 -17.78 18.83 4.05
N LEU A 13 -17.92 18.33 5.27
CA LEU A 13 -17.14 18.78 6.42
C LEU A 13 -16.32 17.60 6.92
N TYR A 14 -15.01 17.71 6.96
CA TYR A 14 -14.17 16.66 7.52
C TYR A 14 -13.25 17.20 8.61
N LEU A 15 -12.95 16.33 9.56
CA LEU A 15 -12.04 16.65 10.65
C LEU A 15 -11.33 15.38 11.15
N GLY A 16 -10.09 15.55 11.57
CA GLY A 16 -9.37 14.54 12.34
C GLY A 16 -9.73 14.69 13.81
N THR A 17 -10.31 13.65 14.41
CA THR A 17 -10.69 13.65 15.81
C THR A 17 -10.42 12.34 16.51
N GLN A 18 -10.54 12.37 17.85
CA GLN A 18 -10.46 11.17 18.66
C GLN A 18 -11.79 10.42 18.62
N ILE A 19 -11.71 9.17 18.21
CA ILE A 19 -12.83 8.24 18.16
C ILE A 19 -12.61 7.18 19.23
N ARG A 20 -13.65 6.84 20.00
CA ARG A 20 -13.64 5.80 21.00
C ARG A 20 -14.75 4.80 20.72
N THR A 21 -14.52 3.53 21.01
CA THR A 21 -15.55 2.47 20.90
C THR A 21 -16.40 2.35 22.15
N SER A 22 -15.98 2.98 23.25
CA SER A 22 -16.76 3.12 24.49
C SER A 22 -16.39 4.41 25.20
N GLN A 23 -17.21 4.86 26.15
CA GLN A 23 -16.99 6.11 26.86
C GLN A 23 -15.64 6.16 27.59
N GLU A 24 -15.18 5.02 28.12
CA GLU A 24 -13.90 4.86 28.81
C GLU A 24 -12.82 4.20 27.92
N GLY A 25 -13.14 3.93 26.65
CA GLY A 25 -12.24 3.27 25.70
C GLY A 25 -11.01 4.12 25.33
N LYS A 26 -9.95 3.44 24.91
CA LYS A 26 -8.77 4.13 24.40
C LYS A 26 -9.12 4.95 23.18
N PRO A 27 -8.76 6.24 23.14
CA PRO A 27 -9.00 7.07 21.98
C PRO A 27 -8.11 6.64 20.81
N GLY A 28 -8.71 6.43 19.64
CA GLY A 28 -8.02 6.28 18.36
C GLY A 28 -8.17 7.55 17.53
N MET A 29 -7.13 7.94 16.80
CA MET A 29 -7.25 9.05 15.83
C MET A 29 -7.90 8.55 14.55
N GLY A 30 -9.01 9.17 14.15
CA GLY A 30 -9.71 8.89 12.91
C GLY A 30 -10.14 10.15 12.19
N LEU A 31 -10.47 10.03 10.91
CA LEU A 31 -11.09 11.07 10.11
C LEU A 31 -12.61 10.85 10.09
N VAL A 32 -13.34 11.86 10.48
CA VAL A 32 -14.80 11.88 10.41
C VAL A 32 -15.22 12.84 9.30
N ARG A 33 -16.13 12.39 8.47
CA ARG A 33 -16.66 13.18 7.34
C ARG A 33 -18.18 13.27 7.41
N GLY A 34 -18.68 14.50 7.48
CA GLY A 34 -20.09 14.81 7.31
C GLY A 34 -20.41 14.97 5.83
N VAL A 35 -21.32 14.16 5.34
CA VAL A 35 -21.66 14.06 3.91
C VAL A 35 -23.17 14.16 3.69
N THR A 36 -23.55 14.47 2.48
CA THR A 36 -24.93 14.38 2.00
C THR A 36 -25.10 13.15 1.11
N PRO A 37 -26.32 12.67 0.85
CA PRO A 37 -26.53 11.51 -0.05
C PRO A 37 -25.94 11.69 -1.46
N SER A 38 -25.72 12.94 -1.90
CA SER A 38 -25.04 13.22 -3.17
C SER A 38 -23.56 12.79 -3.19
N ALA A 39 -22.94 12.55 -2.03
CA ALA A 39 -21.58 12.03 -1.94
C ALA A 39 -21.40 10.70 -2.71
N LEU A 40 -22.40 9.81 -2.66
CA LEU A 40 -22.39 8.54 -3.41
C LEU A 40 -22.45 8.74 -4.94
N LEU A 41 -22.92 9.90 -5.42
CA LEU A 41 -22.95 10.23 -6.84
C LEU A 41 -21.63 10.85 -7.30
N VAL A 42 -20.94 11.57 -6.42
CA VAL A 42 -19.70 12.27 -6.71
C VAL A 42 -18.50 11.34 -6.53
N HIS A 43 -18.49 10.54 -5.47
CA HIS A 43 -17.45 9.56 -5.20
C HIS A 43 -17.85 8.19 -5.77
N SER A 44 -17.67 8.01 -7.06
CA SER A 44 -18.12 6.83 -7.81
C SER A 44 -17.53 5.49 -7.33
N ASN A 45 -16.44 5.53 -6.57
CA ASN A 45 -15.76 4.32 -6.07
C ASN A 45 -16.29 3.88 -4.69
N ILE A 46 -17.34 4.52 -4.16
CA ILE A 46 -17.88 4.20 -2.85
C ILE A 46 -19.13 3.35 -3.02
N GLU A 47 -19.11 2.20 -2.36
CA GLU A 47 -20.21 1.24 -2.34
C GLU A 47 -20.53 0.85 -0.89
N ILE A 48 -21.81 0.85 -0.54
CA ILE A 48 -22.27 0.36 0.76
C ILE A 48 -22.31 -1.17 0.67
N ILE A 49 -21.42 -1.84 1.43
CA ILE A 49 -21.29 -3.30 1.42
C ILE A 49 -22.19 -3.99 2.46
N ALA A 50 -22.58 -3.27 3.52
CA ALA A 50 -23.47 -3.78 4.55
C ALA A 50 -24.21 -2.65 5.26
N GLY A 51 -25.45 -2.89 5.66
CA GLY A 51 -26.29 -1.90 6.34
C GLY A 51 -26.84 -0.82 5.42
N ASP A 52 -27.15 0.33 5.98
CA ASP A 52 -27.87 1.40 5.30
C ASP A 52 -27.16 2.76 5.47
N TRP A 53 -27.60 3.74 4.66
CA TRP A 53 -27.17 5.14 4.79
C TRP A 53 -27.52 5.69 6.18
N PRO A 54 -26.58 6.43 6.84
CA PRO A 54 -26.75 6.87 8.23
C PRO A 54 -27.94 7.83 8.41
N GLN A 55 -28.76 7.57 9.42
CA GLN A 55 -29.81 8.44 9.93
C GLN A 55 -29.23 9.44 10.95
N PRO A 56 -29.99 10.41 11.47
CA PRO A 56 -29.52 11.30 12.53
C PRO A 56 -28.96 10.51 13.73
N ASN A 57 -27.77 10.89 14.21
CA ASN A 57 -26.99 10.21 15.24
C ASN A 57 -26.48 8.80 14.85
N GLU A 58 -26.43 8.52 13.56
CA GLU A 58 -25.80 7.32 13.03
C GLU A 58 -24.57 7.65 12.19
N VAL A 59 -23.67 6.68 12.09
CA VAL A 59 -22.47 6.73 11.28
C VAL A 59 -22.35 5.51 10.41
N MET A 60 -21.74 5.68 9.27
CA MET A 60 -21.28 4.61 8.40
C MET A 60 -19.76 4.59 8.45
N ILE A 61 -19.17 3.42 8.55
CA ILE A 61 -17.71 3.27 8.65
C ILE A 61 -17.12 2.67 7.39
N GLY A 62 -15.96 3.13 7.02
CA GLY A 62 -15.17 2.45 5.99
C GLY A 62 -14.62 1.13 6.49
N ARG A 63 -14.41 0.17 5.61
CA ARG A 63 -13.94 -1.19 5.92
C ARG A 63 -12.67 -1.22 6.77
N LEU A 64 -11.77 -0.25 6.61
CA LEU A 64 -10.51 -0.12 7.35
C LEU A 64 -10.58 0.84 8.54
N ALA A 65 -11.76 1.39 8.87
CA ALA A 65 -11.92 2.35 9.96
C ALA A 65 -11.55 1.71 11.32
N ALA A 66 -11.96 0.47 11.56
CA ALA A 66 -11.56 -0.28 12.77
C ALA A 66 -10.05 -0.32 12.95
N THR A 67 -9.32 -0.69 11.90
CA THR A 67 -7.85 -0.69 11.90
C THR A 67 -7.31 0.71 12.17
N LYS A 68 -7.87 1.74 11.56
CA LYS A 68 -7.41 3.13 11.72
C LYS A 68 -7.53 3.61 13.16
N ILE A 69 -8.68 3.43 13.80
CA ILE A 69 -8.92 3.87 15.19
C ILE A 69 -8.33 2.95 16.24
N GLY A 70 -7.91 1.75 15.86
CA GLY A 70 -7.32 0.77 16.76
C GLY A 70 -8.33 -0.07 17.53
N ALA A 71 -9.50 -0.20 16.98
CA ALA A 71 -10.56 -1.03 17.48
C ALA A 71 -10.51 -2.43 16.85
N THR A 72 -11.19 -3.36 17.49
CA THR A 72 -11.44 -4.69 16.93
C THR A 72 -12.64 -4.63 15.99
N GLU A 73 -12.72 -5.58 15.04
CA GLU A 73 -13.88 -5.71 14.17
C GLU A 73 -15.19 -5.95 14.94
N GLN A 74 -15.12 -6.56 16.12
CA GLN A 74 -16.29 -6.79 16.95
C GLN A 74 -16.85 -5.50 17.55
N GLU A 75 -15.99 -4.55 17.90
CA GLU A 75 -16.37 -3.24 18.46
C GLU A 75 -16.93 -2.29 17.41
N THR A 76 -16.71 -2.57 16.13
CA THR A 76 -17.12 -1.74 15.00
C THR A 76 -18.18 -2.39 14.12
N ARG A 77 -18.89 -3.41 14.62
CA ARG A 77 -20.02 -4.03 13.91
C ARG A 77 -21.22 -3.10 13.83
N ILE A 78 -22.04 -3.31 12.83
CA ILE A 78 -23.33 -2.62 12.68
C ILE A 78 -24.15 -2.82 13.95
N GLY A 79 -24.70 -1.71 14.47
CA GLY A 79 -25.45 -1.67 15.73
C GLY A 79 -24.62 -1.32 16.96
N GLN A 80 -23.29 -1.37 16.89
CA GLN A 80 -22.40 -0.86 17.93
C GLN A 80 -22.33 0.65 17.92
N SER A 81 -21.80 1.25 18.98
CA SER A 81 -21.71 2.70 19.16
C SER A 81 -20.25 3.17 19.10
N LEU A 82 -20.06 4.34 18.47
CA LEU A 82 -18.81 5.10 18.51
C LEU A 82 -19.05 6.42 19.28
N TRP A 83 -18.06 6.82 20.03
CA TRP A 83 -18.04 8.11 20.73
C TRP A 83 -17.19 9.13 19.98
N LEU A 84 -17.83 10.16 19.47
CA LEU A 84 -17.23 11.23 18.68
C LEU A 84 -17.69 12.58 19.25
N GLU A 85 -16.74 13.50 19.50
CA GLU A 85 -17.04 14.86 19.96
C GLU A 85 -18.02 14.92 21.16
N GLY A 86 -17.86 13.99 22.11
CA GLY A 86 -18.70 13.92 23.30
C GLY A 86 -20.11 13.37 23.08
N ARG A 87 -20.42 12.85 21.92
CA ARG A 87 -21.71 12.24 21.56
C ARG A 87 -21.54 10.79 21.15
N GLU A 88 -22.58 10.02 21.41
CA GLU A 88 -22.71 8.64 20.96
C GLU A 88 -23.33 8.60 19.57
N TRP A 89 -22.72 7.79 18.69
CA TRP A 89 -23.16 7.57 17.32
C TRP A 89 -23.25 6.07 17.07
N ARG A 90 -24.39 5.61 16.57
CA ARG A 90 -24.60 4.20 16.24
C ARG A 90 -24.09 3.89 14.86
N ILE A 91 -23.43 2.76 14.68
CA ILE A 91 -22.98 2.28 13.38
C ILE A 91 -24.18 1.69 12.63
N SER A 92 -24.54 2.31 11.49
CA SER A 92 -25.66 1.89 10.63
C SER A 92 -25.20 1.06 9.43
N GLY A 93 -23.95 1.22 8.99
CA GLY A 93 -23.47 0.55 7.81
C GLY A 93 -21.96 0.57 7.66
N VAL A 94 -21.49 -0.22 6.70
CA VAL A 94 -20.08 -0.32 6.29
C VAL A 94 -19.98 -0.08 4.80
N PHE A 95 -18.99 0.71 4.39
CA PHE A 95 -18.73 0.98 2.98
C PHE A 95 -17.31 0.59 2.55
N SER A 96 -17.14 0.33 1.27
CA SER A 96 -15.87 0.16 0.60
C SER A 96 -15.63 1.30 -0.37
N ALA A 97 -14.38 1.63 -0.61
CA ALA A 97 -13.94 2.67 -1.55
C ALA A 97 -12.81 2.18 -2.46
N ALA A 98 -12.82 0.90 -2.82
CA ALA A 98 -11.86 0.26 -3.71
C ALA A 98 -10.38 0.52 -3.33
N GLY A 99 -10.06 0.46 -2.03
CA GLY A 99 -8.71 0.67 -1.51
C GLY A 99 -8.29 2.14 -1.37
N ALA A 100 -9.20 3.10 -1.59
CA ALA A 100 -8.94 4.51 -1.37
C ALA A 100 -8.86 4.87 0.12
N VAL A 101 -8.28 6.03 0.43
CA VAL A 101 -8.13 6.55 1.80
C VAL A 101 -9.46 6.64 2.55
N PHE A 102 -10.55 6.83 1.83
CA PHE A 102 -11.91 6.86 2.36
C PHE A 102 -12.30 5.60 3.15
N GLU A 103 -11.74 4.43 2.84
CA GLU A 103 -12.02 3.19 3.58
C GLU A 103 -11.61 3.24 5.06
N SER A 104 -10.81 4.21 5.45
CA SER A 104 -10.40 4.41 6.85
C SER A 104 -11.21 5.49 7.58
N GLU A 105 -12.19 6.10 6.90
CA GLU A 105 -12.99 7.20 7.44
C GLU A 105 -14.28 6.72 8.10
N VAL A 106 -14.82 7.59 8.95
CA VAL A 106 -16.16 7.47 9.52
C VAL A 106 -17.05 8.53 8.88
N TRP A 107 -18.13 8.12 8.25
CA TRP A 107 -19.05 9.02 7.56
C TRP A 107 -20.35 9.17 8.34
N CYS A 108 -20.81 10.39 8.48
CA CYS A 108 -22.09 10.73 9.08
C CYS A 108 -22.84 11.75 8.22
N ARG A 109 -24.04 12.06 8.59
CA ARG A 109 -24.78 13.14 7.94
C ARG A 109 -24.11 14.49 8.24
N LEU A 110 -24.02 15.34 7.22
CA LEU A 110 -23.43 16.67 7.31
C LEU A 110 -24.07 17.52 8.42
N ASP A 111 -25.40 17.55 8.45
CA ASP A 111 -26.19 18.31 9.46
C ASP A 111 -25.88 17.83 10.89
N GLY A 112 -25.77 16.51 11.08
CA GLY A 112 -25.42 15.93 12.37
C GLY A 112 -24.03 16.31 12.84
N LEU A 113 -23.02 16.28 11.94
CA LEU A 113 -21.66 16.66 12.28
C LEU A 113 -21.54 18.15 12.57
N GLN A 114 -22.17 19.01 11.76
CA GLN A 114 -22.22 20.45 11.99
C GLN A 114 -22.81 20.81 13.36
N GLN A 115 -23.90 20.11 13.76
CA GLN A 115 -24.48 20.28 15.09
C GLN A 115 -23.56 19.80 16.20
N ALA A 116 -22.88 18.67 16.03
CA ALA A 116 -21.95 18.14 17.02
C ALA A 116 -20.77 19.09 17.24
N MET A 117 -20.24 19.65 16.15
CA MET A 117 -19.11 20.59 16.15
C MET A 117 -19.49 22.04 16.43
N LYS A 118 -20.79 22.35 16.46
CA LYS A 118 -21.31 23.74 16.54
C LYS A 118 -20.73 24.65 15.45
N ARG A 119 -20.52 24.10 14.25
CA ARG A 119 -19.95 24.76 13.06
C ARG A 119 -20.95 24.66 11.91
N GLN A 120 -21.04 25.71 11.07
CA GLN A 120 -21.88 25.71 9.87
C GLN A 120 -21.05 25.77 8.57
N ASP A 121 -19.75 25.94 8.70
CA ASP A 121 -18.82 25.96 7.57
C ASP A 121 -18.65 24.57 6.94
N LEU A 122 -18.10 24.58 5.74
CA LEU A 122 -17.74 23.39 4.98
C LEU A 122 -16.22 23.33 4.83
N SER A 123 -15.68 22.13 4.77
CA SER A 123 -14.25 21.93 4.47
C SER A 123 -14.01 21.94 2.97
N LEU A 124 -14.92 21.37 2.19
CA LEU A 124 -14.86 21.34 0.73
C LEU A 124 -16.25 21.12 0.12
N VAL A 125 -16.34 21.35 -1.18
CA VAL A 125 -17.45 20.91 -2.01
C VAL A 125 -16.87 20.06 -3.13
N ALA A 126 -17.13 18.75 -3.09
CA ALA A 126 -16.73 17.85 -4.17
C ALA A 126 -17.72 17.96 -5.33
N LEU A 127 -17.20 18.14 -6.53
CA LEU A 127 -18.00 18.33 -7.75
C LEU A 127 -17.63 17.26 -8.78
N MET A 128 -18.62 16.71 -9.46
CA MET A 128 -18.43 15.98 -10.69
C MET A 128 -18.78 16.90 -11.85
N LEU A 129 -17.82 17.19 -12.71
CA LEU A 129 -18.06 18.03 -13.90
C LEU A 129 -18.76 17.23 -14.99
N GLU A 130 -19.55 17.92 -15.82
CA GLU A 130 -20.08 17.33 -17.04
C GLU A 130 -18.96 17.09 -18.06
N PRO A 131 -19.12 16.15 -19.02
CA PRO A 131 -18.08 15.86 -19.99
C PRO A 131 -17.62 17.07 -20.81
N ASP A 132 -18.52 18.04 -21.02
CA ASP A 132 -18.26 19.24 -21.81
C ASP A 132 -17.81 20.44 -20.96
N ALA A 133 -17.75 20.29 -19.62
CA ALA A 133 -17.34 21.37 -18.72
C ALA A 133 -15.83 21.33 -18.48
N GLU A 134 -15.18 22.48 -18.59
CA GLU A 134 -13.76 22.60 -18.35
C GLU A 134 -13.45 22.91 -16.88
N PHE A 135 -12.39 22.32 -16.36
CA PHE A 135 -11.90 22.63 -15.01
C PHE A 135 -11.55 24.13 -14.86
N GLN A 136 -11.12 24.77 -15.94
CA GLN A 136 -10.75 26.17 -15.96
C GLN A 136 -11.91 27.09 -15.57
N ASP A 137 -13.15 26.76 -15.94
CA ASP A 137 -14.34 27.55 -15.58
C ASP A 137 -14.56 27.54 -14.06
N VAL A 138 -14.34 26.40 -13.39
CA VAL A 138 -14.43 26.31 -11.94
C VAL A 138 -13.31 27.07 -11.26
N ASP A 139 -12.10 26.98 -11.78
CA ASP A 139 -10.92 27.67 -11.26
C ASP A 139 -11.10 29.21 -11.40
N LEU A 140 -11.63 29.67 -12.56
CA LEU A 140 -11.95 31.08 -12.78
C LEU A 140 -13.01 31.56 -11.78
N PHE A 141 -14.11 30.80 -11.60
CA PHE A 141 -15.13 31.12 -10.61
C PHE A 141 -14.54 31.27 -9.19
N CYS A 142 -13.65 30.36 -8.78
CA CYS A 142 -13.00 30.45 -7.47
C CYS A 142 -12.12 31.70 -7.35
N LYS A 143 -11.42 32.08 -8.43
CA LYS A 143 -10.56 33.28 -8.47
C LYS A 143 -11.35 34.60 -8.50
N GLU A 144 -12.52 34.61 -9.11
CA GLU A 144 -13.39 35.77 -9.15
C GLU A 144 -14.11 36.04 -7.82
N ARG A 145 -14.37 34.98 -7.06
CA ARG A 145 -15.09 35.04 -5.79
C ARG A 145 -14.13 35.09 -4.60
N LEU A 146 -13.35 36.18 -4.53
CA LEU A 146 -12.41 36.41 -3.42
C LEU A 146 -13.09 36.49 -2.04
N ASP A 147 -14.38 36.80 -2.00
CA ASP A 147 -15.19 36.82 -0.79
C ASP A 147 -15.39 35.44 -0.15
N LEU A 148 -15.21 34.36 -0.93
CA LEU A 148 -15.40 32.99 -0.46
C LEU A 148 -14.08 32.25 -0.19
N GLU A 149 -12.94 32.85 -0.49
CA GLU A 149 -11.60 32.27 -0.32
C GLU A 149 -11.48 30.81 -0.84
N LEU A 150 -12.11 30.54 -2.00
CA LEU A 150 -12.18 29.22 -2.60
C LEU A 150 -10.93 28.93 -3.42
N GLN A 151 -10.53 27.66 -3.43
CA GLN A 151 -9.52 27.13 -4.33
C GLN A 151 -10.07 25.91 -5.07
N ALA A 152 -10.00 25.92 -6.39
CA ALA A 152 -10.29 24.73 -7.18
C ALA A 152 -9.06 23.83 -7.22
N VAL A 153 -9.25 22.55 -6.92
CA VAL A 153 -8.20 21.54 -6.99
C VAL A 153 -8.75 20.32 -7.74
N SER A 154 -8.09 19.91 -8.80
CA SER A 154 -8.50 18.69 -9.48
C SER A 154 -8.18 17.46 -8.63
N GLN A 155 -8.97 16.39 -8.77
CA GLN A 155 -8.73 15.14 -8.06
C GLN A 155 -7.33 14.58 -8.34
N ILE A 156 -6.86 14.71 -9.58
CA ILE A 156 -5.52 14.26 -9.97
C ILE A 156 -4.44 15.04 -9.23
N GLU A 157 -4.57 16.36 -9.17
CA GLU A 157 -3.61 17.25 -8.49
C GLU A 157 -3.60 17.00 -6.97
N TYR A 158 -4.77 16.81 -6.36
CA TYR A 158 -4.90 16.45 -4.96
C TYR A 158 -4.12 15.16 -4.63
N PHE A 159 -4.32 14.09 -5.41
CA PHE A 159 -3.58 12.85 -5.20
C PHE A 159 -2.09 12.95 -5.54
N GLN A 160 -1.70 13.79 -6.50
CA GLN A 160 -0.29 14.07 -6.78
C GLN A 160 0.40 14.78 -5.61
N THR A 161 -0.28 15.71 -4.96
CA THR A 161 0.24 16.40 -3.77
C THR A 161 0.41 15.42 -2.62
N LEU A 162 -0.59 14.59 -2.34
CA LEU A 162 -0.46 13.51 -1.35
C LEU A 162 0.72 12.57 -1.66
N ARG A 163 0.94 12.22 -2.93
CA ARG A 163 2.09 11.40 -3.33
C ARG A 163 3.44 12.06 -3.04
N LYS A 164 3.54 13.39 -3.15
CA LYS A 164 4.76 14.14 -2.83
C LYS A 164 5.09 14.07 -1.34
N ASP A 165 4.08 14.14 -0.49
CA ASP A 165 4.25 14.06 0.96
C ASP A 165 4.80 12.69 1.41
N TYR A 166 4.48 11.63 0.67
CA TYR A 166 5.01 10.29 0.92
C TYR A 166 6.35 10.00 0.21
N ALA A 167 6.89 10.93 -0.56
CA ALA A 167 8.16 10.73 -1.29
C ALA A 167 9.34 10.37 -0.38
N PRO A 168 9.55 10.99 0.81
CA PRO A 168 10.64 10.62 1.71
C PRO A 168 10.51 9.19 2.24
N VAL A 169 9.30 8.76 2.58
CA VAL A 169 9.03 7.40 3.08
C VAL A 169 9.33 6.37 1.97
N ARG A 170 8.92 6.65 0.75
CA ARG A 170 9.21 5.81 -0.41
C ARG A 170 10.70 5.73 -0.71
N MET A 171 11.43 6.87 -0.61
CA MET A 171 12.89 6.89 -0.78
C MET A 171 13.60 6.03 0.26
N LEU A 172 13.18 6.11 1.53
CA LEU A 172 13.70 5.27 2.60
C LEU A 172 13.42 3.78 2.34
N ALA A 173 12.21 3.43 1.90
CA ALA A 173 11.86 2.06 1.53
C ALA A 173 12.73 1.52 0.40
N TRP A 174 13.00 2.32 -0.63
CA TRP A 174 13.93 1.95 -1.71
C TRP A 174 15.37 1.78 -1.21
N LEU A 175 15.84 2.64 -0.32
CA LEU A 175 17.17 2.52 0.29
C LEU A 175 17.29 1.20 1.06
N VAL A 176 16.32 0.88 1.90
CA VAL A 176 16.29 -0.38 2.67
C VAL A 176 16.25 -1.58 1.73
N ALA A 177 15.40 -1.56 0.70
CA ALA A 177 15.33 -2.62 -0.29
C ALA A 177 16.67 -2.84 -1.01
N PHE A 178 17.35 -1.75 -1.39
CA PHE A 178 18.67 -1.79 -1.99
C PHE A 178 19.73 -2.40 -1.05
N LEU A 179 19.73 -2.02 0.23
CA LEU A 179 20.67 -2.58 1.22
C LEU A 179 20.42 -4.07 1.44
N ILE A 180 19.16 -4.51 1.51
CA ILE A 180 18.79 -5.94 1.63
C ILE A 180 19.25 -6.69 0.38
N PHE A 181 19.03 -6.14 -0.81
CA PHE A 181 19.48 -6.73 -2.06
C PHE A 181 21.01 -6.88 -2.09
N ALA A 182 21.75 -5.84 -1.74
CA ALA A 182 23.20 -5.87 -1.67
C ALA A 182 23.70 -6.91 -0.66
N ALA A 183 23.11 -6.97 0.53
CA ALA A 183 23.43 -7.99 1.52
C ALA A 183 23.17 -9.40 0.99
N GLY A 184 22.06 -9.62 0.27
CA GLY A 184 21.73 -10.86 -0.40
C GLY A 184 22.78 -11.28 -1.44
N VAL A 185 23.28 -10.34 -2.25
CA VAL A 185 24.37 -10.59 -3.20
C VAL A 185 25.63 -11.05 -2.47
N PHE A 186 26.04 -10.33 -1.41
CA PHE A 186 27.23 -10.72 -0.65
C PHE A 186 27.09 -12.07 0.06
N ALA A 187 25.92 -12.35 0.63
CA ALA A 187 25.65 -13.66 1.23
C ALA A 187 25.69 -14.78 0.19
N GLY A 188 25.09 -14.57 -0.98
CA GLY A 188 25.13 -15.51 -2.11
C GLY A 188 26.54 -15.76 -2.61
N LEU A 189 27.34 -14.70 -2.80
CA LEU A 189 28.75 -14.78 -3.15
C LEU A 189 29.54 -15.64 -2.15
N ASN A 190 29.41 -15.35 -0.86
CA ASN A 190 30.13 -16.07 0.19
C ASN A 190 29.77 -17.57 0.21
N THR A 191 28.46 -17.86 0.13
CA THR A 191 27.97 -19.25 0.10
C THR A 191 28.48 -20.01 -1.14
N MET A 192 28.40 -19.38 -2.31
CA MET A 192 28.86 -20.01 -3.55
C MET A 192 30.39 -20.15 -3.62
N TYR A 193 31.16 -19.19 -3.08
CA TYR A 193 32.60 -19.37 -2.93
C TYR A 193 32.93 -20.55 -2.03
N GLY A 194 32.28 -20.73 -0.90
CA GLY A 194 32.46 -21.89 -0.03
C GLY A 194 32.14 -23.21 -0.74
N ALA A 195 31.01 -23.26 -1.46
CA ALA A 195 30.61 -24.45 -2.23
C ALA A 195 31.63 -24.81 -3.34
N VAL A 196 32.09 -23.78 -4.07
CA VAL A 196 33.09 -23.99 -5.15
C VAL A 196 34.44 -24.42 -4.59
N VAL A 197 34.94 -23.81 -3.52
CA VAL A 197 36.20 -24.18 -2.87
C VAL A 197 36.12 -25.61 -2.36
N GLY A 198 35.04 -26.04 -1.74
CA GLY A 198 34.85 -27.42 -1.28
C GLY A 198 34.85 -28.47 -2.40
N ARG A 199 34.57 -28.06 -3.65
CA ARG A 199 34.49 -28.97 -4.83
C ARG A 199 35.62 -28.77 -5.85
N VAL A 200 36.68 -28.01 -5.52
CA VAL A 200 37.80 -27.71 -6.43
C VAL A 200 38.41 -28.97 -7.00
N ARG A 201 38.61 -30.02 -6.18
CA ARG A 201 39.19 -31.30 -6.60
C ARG A 201 38.28 -32.03 -7.61
N GLU A 202 36.99 -32.07 -7.39
CA GLU A 202 36.01 -32.67 -8.31
C GLU A 202 36.02 -31.94 -9.66
N LEU A 203 36.00 -30.59 -9.62
CA LEU A 203 36.09 -29.78 -10.83
C LEU A 203 37.43 -29.96 -11.59
N ALA A 204 38.52 -30.09 -10.87
CA ALA A 204 39.82 -30.40 -11.46
C ALA A 204 39.82 -31.80 -12.15
N THR A 205 39.24 -32.81 -11.52
CA THR A 205 39.10 -34.17 -12.08
C THR A 205 38.22 -34.14 -13.34
N LEU A 206 37.10 -33.46 -13.35
CA LEU A 206 36.28 -33.31 -14.55
C LEU A 206 37.04 -32.66 -15.71
N ARG A 207 37.93 -31.70 -15.42
CA ARG A 207 38.78 -31.07 -16.43
C ARG A 207 39.84 -32.00 -16.98
N THR A 208 40.40 -32.88 -16.19
CA THR A 208 41.36 -33.91 -16.67
C THR A 208 40.68 -34.94 -17.57
N LEU A 209 39.38 -35.19 -17.35
CA LEU A 209 38.55 -36.06 -18.22
C LEU A 209 38.09 -35.36 -19.52
N GLY A 210 38.51 -34.11 -19.76
CA GLY A 210 38.24 -33.40 -21.02
C GLY A 210 37.00 -32.52 -21.04
N PHE A 211 36.30 -32.34 -19.90
CA PHE A 211 35.15 -31.41 -19.83
C PHE A 211 35.57 -29.96 -20.06
N GLN A 212 34.80 -29.26 -20.87
CA GLN A 212 35.04 -27.84 -21.17
C GLN A 212 34.86 -26.96 -19.94
N ARG A 213 35.66 -25.91 -19.80
CA ARG A 213 35.56 -24.92 -18.74
C ARG A 213 34.15 -24.27 -18.67
N ARG A 214 33.51 -24.06 -19.83
CA ARG A 214 32.18 -23.50 -19.93
C ARG A 214 31.13 -24.40 -19.27
N ALA A 215 31.25 -25.70 -19.35
CA ALA A 215 30.34 -26.65 -18.73
C ALA A 215 30.36 -26.53 -17.20
N ALA A 216 31.54 -26.38 -16.59
CA ALA A 216 31.66 -26.15 -15.14
C ALA A 216 31.04 -24.84 -14.70
N ILE A 217 31.24 -23.73 -15.46
CA ILE A 217 30.60 -22.45 -15.14
C ILE A 217 29.07 -22.55 -15.20
N ILE A 218 28.56 -23.12 -16.30
CA ILE A 218 27.11 -23.28 -16.49
C ILE A 218 26.53 -24.10 -15.35
N SER A 219 27.18 -25.19 -14.93
CA SER A 219 26.71 -26.01 -13.81
C SER A 219 26.65 -25.24 -12.49
N ILE A 220 27.67 -24.44 -12.15
CA ILE A 220 27.70 -23.64 -10.93
C ILE A 220 26.62 -22.52 -10.97
N VAL A 221 26.49 -21.86 -12.12
CA VAL A 221 25.47 -20.83 -12.29
C VAL A 221 24.06 -21.43 -12.23
N GLN A 222 23.83 -22.58 -12.83
CA GLN A 222 22.55 -23.29 -12.72
C GLN A 222 22.23 -23.67 -11.26
N GLU A 223 23.20 -24.20 -10.52
CA GLU A 223 23.02 -24.54 -9.10
C GLU A 223 22.64 -23.30 -8.30
N GLY A 224 23.35 -22.19 -8.45
CA GLY A 224 23.06 -20.94 -7.76
C GLY A 224 21.70 -20.32 -8.17
N THR A 225 21.35 -20.37 -9.44
CA THR A 225 20.06 -19.87 -9.92
C THR A 225 18.90 -20.74 -9.46
N MET A 226 19.04 -22.08 -9.46
CA MET A 226 18.02 -22.99 -8.93
C MET A 226 17.75 -22.75 -7.44
N LEU A 227 18.78 -22.57 -6.63
CA LEU A 227 18.66 -22.23 -5.22
C LEU A 227 17.95 -20.89 -5.03
N ALA A 228 18.30 -19.89 -5.81
CA ALA A 228 17.66 -18.57 -5.72
C ALA A 228 16.21 -18.59 -6.19
N VAL A 229 15.88 -19.31 -7.25
CA VAL A 229 14.50 -19.49 -7.72
C VAL A 229 13.64 -20.20 -6.67
N THR A 230 14.12 -21.29 -6.09
CA THR A 230 13.38 -21.99 -5.02
C THR A 230 13.16 -21.10 -3.80
N ALA A 231 14.20 -20.37 -3.38
CA ALA A 231 14.09 -19.41 -2.27
C ALA A 231 13.11 -18.27 -2.58
N SER A 232 13.12 -17.74 -3.80
CA SER A 232 12.19 -16.66 -4.19
C SER A 232 10.74 -17.14 -4.27
N LEU A 233 10.50 -18.36 -4.72
CA LEU A 233 9.15 -18.95 -4.71
C LEU A 233 8.64 -19.15 -3.28
N ILE A 234 9.46 -19.67 -2.37
CA ILE A 234 9.11 -19.80 -0.96
C ILE A 234 8.82 -18.43 -0.35
N ALA A 235 9.68 -17.44 -0.59
CA ALA A 235 9.47 -16.08 -0.11
C ALA A 235 8.19 -15.44 -0.66
N SER A 236 7.87 -15.68 -1.94
CA SER A 236 6.62 -15.20 -2.56
C SER A 236 5.38 -15.82 -1.91
N VAL A 237 5.40 -17.12 -1.64
CA VAL A 237 4.31 -17.81 -0.93
C VAL A 237 4.15 -17.26 0.49
N LEU A 238 5.25 -17.09 1.22
CA LEU A 238 5.22 -16.51 2.57
C LEU A 238 4.70 -15.07 2.56
N ALA A 239 5.11 -14.26 1.58
CA ALA A 239 4.62 -12.90 1.42
C ALA A 239 3.11 -12.87 1.18
N LEU A 240 2.58 -13.73 0.31
CA LEU A 240 1.15 -13.85 0.07
C LEU A 240 0.37 -14.30 1.31
N LEU A 241 0.93 -15.20 2.13
CA LEU A 241 0.26 -15.70 3.33
C LEU A 241 0.30 -14.73 4.51
N ILE A 242 1.37 -13.95 4.66
CA ILE A 242 1.63 -13.13 5.85
C ILE A 242 1.31 -11.66 5.60
N VAL A 243 1.66 -11.15 4.42
CA VAL A 243 1.62 -9.70 4.12
C VAL A 243 0.37 -9.32 3.36
N ASN A 244 -0.09 -10.15 2.43
CA ASN A 244 -1.27 -9.84 1.64
C ASN A 244 -2.53 -9.76 2.53
N GLY A 245 -3.31 -8.68 2.37
CA GLY A 245 -4.48 -8.43 3.21
C GLY A 245 -4.17 -7.82 4.58
N SER A 246 -2.89 -7.59 4.93
CA SER A 246 -2.54 -6.93 6.17
C SER A 246 -2.86 -5.44 6.11
N ALA A 247 -3.68 -4.97 7.04
CA ALA A 247 -4.01 -3.55 7.15
C ALA A 247 -2.98 -2.81 8.01
N MET A 248 -2.39 -1.76 7.46
CA MET A 248 -1.42 -0.91 8.16
C MET A 248 -1.99 0.48 8.40
N ARG A 249 -1.68 1.03 9.58
CA ARG A 249 -2.06 2.40 9.97
C ARG A 249 -1.01 3.39 9.52
N PHE A 250 -1.49 4.47 8.91
CA PHE A 250 -0.68 5.66 8.62
C PHE A 250 -1.30 6.89 9.27
N THR A 251 -0.56 7.99 9.28
CA THR A 251 -1.02 9.25 9.88
C THR A 251 -2.36 9.71 9.28
N MET A 252 -2.51 9.64 7.97
CA MET A 252 -3.71 10.12 7.27
C MET A 252 -4.79 9.05 7.04
N GLY A 253 -4.48 7.75 7.18
CA GLY A 253 -5.43 6.69 6.89
C GLY A 253 -4.94 5.31 7.31
N ALA A 254 -5.67 4.27 6.93
CA ALA A 254 -5.25 2.89 6.95
C ALA A 254 -5.28 2.37 5.51
N PHE A 255 -4.31 1.54 5.16
CA PHE A 255 -4.21 0.92 3.84
C PHE A 255 -4.05 -0.58 4.01
N GLU A 256 -4.67 -1.32 3.15
CA GLU A 256 -4.48 -2.75 3.02
C GLU A 256 -3.34 -3.02 2.03
N LEU A 257 -2.36 -3.80 2.45
CA LEU A 257 -1.28 -4.22 1.57
C LEU A 257 -1.80 -5.31 0.62
N GLN A 258 -1.84 -4.99 -0.64
CA GLN A 258 -2.20 -5.94 -1.70
C GLN A 258 -0.95 -6.27 -2.50
N ILE A 259 -0.65 -7.57 -2.59
CA ILE A 259 0.44 -8.08 -3.42
C ILE A 259 -0.17 -8.48 -4.76
N ASP A 260 0.04 -7.63 -5.77
CA ASP A 260 -0.39 -7.89 -7.13
C ASP A 260 0.60 -8.77 -7.90
N SER A 261 0.20 -9.21 -9.10
CA SER A 261 1.05 -10.02 -9.99
C SER A 261 2.34 -9.31 -10.39
N VAL A 262 2.33 -7.98 -10.44
CA VAL A 262 3.48 -7.16 -10.80
C VAL A 262 4.52 -7.20 -9.69
N ALA A 263 4.11 -7.09 -8.42
CA ALA A 263 4.98 -7.21 -7.26
C ALA A 263 5.64 -8.59 -7.19
N LEU A 264 4.88 -9.67 -7.47
CA LEU A 264 5.42 -11.03 -7.55
C LEU A 264 6.45 -11.18 -8.67
N LEU A 265 6.19 -10.60 -9.84
CA LEU A 265 7.11 -10.64 -10.96
C LEU A 265 8.44 -9.95 -10.62
N TYR A 266 8.39 -8.77 -9.99
CA TYR A 266 9.58 -8.08 -9.51
C TYR A 266 10.30 -8.87 -8.41
N GLY A 267 9.58 -9.49 -7.49
CA GLY A 267 10.14 -10.35 -6.44
C GLY A 267 10.90 -11.55 -7.02
N CYS A 268 10.27 -12.29 -7.93
CA CYS A 268 10.91 -13.41 -8.62
C CYS A 268 12.08 -12.97 -9.52
N GLY A 269 11.93 -11.84 -10.21
CA GLY A 269 12.99 -11.26 -11.05
C GLY A 269 14.22 -10.86 -10.25
N THR A 270 14.05 -10.24 -9.09
CA THR A 270 15.16 -9.91 -8.17
C THR A 270 15.80 -11.15 -7.59
N GLY A 271 15.03 -12.20 -7.27
CA GLY A 271 15.57 -13.50 -6.83
C GLY A 271 16.45 -14.15 -7.91
N LEU A 272 15.98 -14.14 -9.16
CA LEU A 272 16.77 -14.65 -10.30
C LEU A 272 18.07 -13.85 -10.47
N ALA A 273 18.00 -12.52 -10.41
CA ALA A 273 19.16 -11.65 -10.50
C ALA A 273 20.18 -11.92 -9.39
N LEU A 274 19.72 -12.13 -8.16
CA LEU A 274 20.56 -12.51 -7.02
C LEU A 274 21.27 -13.86 -7.26
N GLY A 275 20.56 -14.85 -7.80
CA GLY A 275 21.15 -16.16 -8.14
C GLY A 275 22.28 -16.05 -9.16
N ILE A 276 22.07 -15.28 -10.21
CA ILE A 276 23.09 -15.06 -11.26
C ILE A 276 24.26 -14.26 -10.71
N LEU A 277 24.01 -13.11 -10.07
CA LEU A 277 25.06 -12.23 -9.54
C LEU A 277 25.88 -12.90 -8.43
N GLY A 278 25.23 -13.71 -7.56
CA GLY A 278 25.89 -14.42 -6.48
C GLY A 278 26.75 -15.62 -6.96
N SER A 279 26.38 -16.26 -8.07
CA SER A 279 27.07 -17.45 -8.57
C SER A 279 28.12 -17.16 -9.65
N LEU A 280 27.97 -16.10 -10.43
CA LEU A 280 28.85 -15.80 -11.57
C LEU A 280 30.30 -15.52 -11.18
N PRO A 281 30.64 -14.66 -10.19
CA PRO A 281 32.03 -14.39 -9.81
C PRO A 281 32.79 -15.65 -9.31
N PRO A 282 32.24 -16.48 -8.39
CA PRO A 282 32.89 -17.71 -7.98
C PRO A 282 33.05 -18.71 -9.15
N ALA A 283 32.06 -18.81 -10.05
CA ALA A 283 32.13 -19.64 -11.23
C ALA A 283 33.27 -19.20 -12.18
N LEU A 284 33.44 -17.91 -12.38
CA LEU A 284 34.53 -17.37 -13.21
C LEU A 284 35.90 -17.61 -12.58
N ARG A 285 36.03 -17.58 -11.26
CA ARG A 285 37.29 -17.83 -10.55
C ARG A 285 37.78 -19.25 -10.76
N VAL A 286 36.91 -20.23 -10.88
CA VAL A 286 37.28 -21.65 -11.21
C VAL A 286 38.03 -21.78 -12.53
N LEU A 287 37.78 -20.88 -13.49
CA LEU A 287 38.52 -20.87 -14.76
C LEU A 287 40.04 -20.62 -14.60
N HIS A 288 40.41 -19.81 -13.62
CA HIS A 288 41.77 -19.36 -13.41
C HIS A 288 42.57 -20.29 -12.49
N LEU A 289 41.92 -21.30 -11.90
CA LEU A 289 42.63 -22.29 -11.08
C LEU A 289 43.41 -23.26 -11.97
N PRO A 290 44.76 -23.35 -11.83
CA PRO A 290 45.57 -24.36 -12.54
C PRO A 290 45.16 -25.76 -12.04
N VAL A 291 44.99 -26.69 -12.99
CA VAL A 291 44.53 -28.07 -12.71
C VAL A 291 45.46 -28.77 -11.70
N VAL A 292 46.75 -28.46 -11.78
CA VAL A 292 47.78 -29.04 -10.89
C VAL A 292 47.58 -28.63 -9.42
N ASP A 293 47.26 -27.39 -9.18
CA ASP A 293 47.03 -26.89 -7.81
C ASP A 293 45.67 -27.38 -7.25
N GLY A 294 44.67 -27.57 -8.12
CA GLY A 294 43.39 -28.15 -7.72
C GLY A 294 43.48 -29.62 -7.30
N LEU A 295 44.41 -30.39 -7.87
CA LEU A 295 44.64 -31.78 -7.50
C LEU A 295 45.48 -31.92 -6.23
N LYS A 296 46.29 -30.90 -5.88
CA LYS A 296 47.17 -30.88 -4.69
C LYS A 296 46.50 -30.24 -3.46
N SER A 297 45.33 -29.60 -3.62
CA SER A 297 44.60 -29.04 -2.49
C SER A 297 44.11 -30.17 -1.57
N ILE A 298 44.74 -30.27 -0.40
CA ILE A 298 44.36 -31.14 0.71
C ILE A 298 43.26 -30.43 1.51
#